data_986301dd5cc2167433d6b5832852a723
#
_entry.id   986301dd5cc2167433d6b5832852a723
#
_cell.length_a   1.000
_cell.length_b   1.000
_cell.length_c   1.000
_cell.angle_alpha   90.00
_cell.angle_beta   90.00
_cell.angle_gamma   90.00
#
_symmetry.space_group_name_H-M   'P 1'
#
loop_
_entity.id
_entity.type
_entity.pdbx_description
1 polymer ?
#
loop_
_entity_poly.entity_id
_entity_poly.type
_entity_poly.pdbx_seq_one_letter_code
_entity_poly.pdbx_strand_id
1 'polypeptide(L)'
;MNFMRIPNEELLLHYLAQKDNRAFRHLYGVYFVALKSIAIRYVKDDQIACDLVQDVFISLLESTHRFISGDEVKYFLYSALKNRCVSYFRKQQVRDRYQRELLGTASEMGSFWEKVLDVYANLMAAIEQLPPQCRLVMQLTLEGLKISEIASRLRISEDTVKEHKKNGKQKLARMVENPFLIFLIFP
;
A
#
# COMPACT_ATOMS: atom_id res chain seq x y z
N MET A 1 0.56 9.79 17.29
CA MET A 1 0.30 10.79 16.23
C MET A 1 -1.10 10.55 15.71
N ASN A 2 -2.03 11.46 15.97
CA ASN A 2 -3.42 11.32 15.56
C ASN A 2 -3.49 11.66 14.06
N PHE A 3 -3.54 10.66 13.20
CA PHE A 3 -3.75 10.89 11.76
C PHE A 3 -5.20 11.33 11.56
N MET A 4 -5.37 12.59 11.18
CA MET A 4 -6.68 13.15 10.86
C MET A 4 -7.23 12.40 9.63
N ARG A 5 -8.34 11.72 9.83
CA ARG A 5 -8.93 10.87 8.81
C ARG A 5 -9.89 11.66 7.95
N ILE A 6 -9.73 11.54 6.63
CA ILE A 6 -10.68 12.13 5.68
C ILE A 6 -11.81 11.13 5.47
N PRO A 7 -13.09 11.52 5.70
CA PRO A 7 -14.20 10.57 5.78
C PRO A 7 -14.69 10.04 4.43
N ASN A 8 -14.44 10.75 3.35
CA ASN A 8 -14.86 10.34 2.00
C ASN A 8 -13.83 10.68 0.92
N GLU A 9 -13.95 10.03 -0.21
CA GLU A 9 -13.05 10.15 -1.35
C GLU A 9 -13.10 11.54 -2.00
N GLU A 10 -14.29 12.12 -2.16
CA GLU A 10 -14.47 13.45 -2.77
C GLU A 10 -13.72 14.52 -1.96
N LEU A 11 -13.81 14.45 -0.64
CA LEU A 11 -13.13 15.38 0.25
C LEU A 11 -11.60 15.18 0.21
N LEU A 12 -11.14 13.91 0.08
CA LEU A 12 -9.72 13.61 -0.10
C LEU A 12 -9.19 14.23 -1.40
N LEU A 13 -9.90 14.01 -2.52
CA LEU A 13 -9.51 14.56 -3.82
C LEU A 13 -9.55 16.09 -3.84
N HIS A 14 -10.54 16.69 -3.20
CA HIS A 14 -10.62 18.14 -3.03
C HIS A 14 -9.40 18.70 -2.28
N TYR A 15 -9.05 18.12 -1.13
CA TYR A 15 -7.87 18.53 -0.36
C TYR A 15 -6.57 18.27 -1.13
N LEU A 16 -6.49 17.17 -1.86
CA LEU A 16 -5.31 16.84 -2.66
C LEU A 16 -5.11 17.86 -3.79
N ALA A 17 -6.19 18.27 -4.46
CA ALA A 17 -6.16 19.31 -5.50
C ALA A 17 -5.70 20.67 -4.98
N GLN A 18 -5.97 20.96 -3.71
CA GLN A 18 -5.52 22.19 -3.03
C GLN A 18 -4.12 22.07 -2.40
N LYS A 19 -3.44 20.91 -2.55
CA LYS A 19 -2.19 20.59 -1.88
C LYS A 19 -2.27 20.74 -0.34
N ASP A 20 -3.43 20.45 0.23
CA ASP A 20 -3.67 20.55 1.67
C ASP A 20 -2.97 19.43 2.42
N ASN A 21 -2.23 19.77 3.47
CA ASN A 21 -1.51 18.83 4.30
C ASN A 21 -2.38 17.71 4.91
N ARG A 22 -3.70 17.92 5.03
CA ARG A 22 -4.63 16.91 5.51
C ARG A 22 -4.70 15.69 4.57
N ALA A 23 -4.76 15.93 3.26
CA ALA A 23 -4.73 14.85 2.26
C ALA A 23 -3.43 14.05 2.35
N PHE A 24 -2.29 14.74 2.42
CA PHE A 24 -0.99 14.07 2.50
C PHE A 24 -0.81 13.27 3.78
N ARG A 25 -1.19 13.80 4.94
CA ARG A 25 -1.15 13.06 6.22
C ARG A 25 -2.04 11.82 6.17
N HIS A 26 -3.22 11.93 5.57
CA HIS A 26 -4.13 10.80 5.40
C HIS A 26 -3.50 9.73 4.51
N LEU A 27 -3.06 10.08 3.31
CA LEU A 27 -2.45 9.15 2.36
C LEU A 27 -1.18 8.52 2.91
N TYR A 28 -0.34 9.31 3.59
CA TYR A 28 0.86 8.81 4.25
C TYR A 28 0.51 7.76 5.31
N GLY A 29 -0.46 8.04 6.17
CA GLY A 29 -0.92 7.09 7.19
C GLY A 29 -1.48 5.80 6.62
N VAL A 30 -2.15 5.86 5.46
CA VAL A 30 -2.76 4.69 4.80
C VAL A 30 -1.73 3.87 4.03
N TYR A 31 -0.85 4.51 3.26
CA TYR A 31 -0.03 3.82 2.26
C TYR A 31 1.42 3.61 2.67
N PHE A 32 1.97 4.39 3.62
CA PHE A 32 3.40 4.35 3.94
C PHE A 32 3.90 2.95 4.31
N VAL A 33 3.20 2.25 5.21
CA VAL A 33 3.61 0.91 5.68
C VAL A 33 3.57 -0.10 4.54
N ALA A 34 2.52 -0.08 3.72
CA ALA A 34 2.37 -0.98 2.59
C ALA A 34 3.46 -0.74 1.52
N LEU A 35 3.68 0.51 1.14
CA LEU A 35 4.73 0.88 0.17
C LEU A 35 6.13 0.53 0.70
N LYS A 36 6.42 0.80 1.99
CA LYS A 36 7.69 0.44 2.62
C LYS A 36 7.93 -1.06 2.62
N SER A 37 6.92 -1.85 2.97
CA SER A 37 7.00 -3.31 2.96
C SER A 37 7.33 -3.86 1.56
N ILE A 38 6.75 -3.26 0.52
CA ILE A 38 7.07 -3.59 -0.86
C ILE A 38 8.51 -3.19 -1.18
N ALA A 39 8.92 -1.96 -0.86
CA ALA A 39 10.27 -1.46 -1.14
C ALA A 39 11.35 -2.33 -0.48
N ILE A 40 11.18 -2.72 0.81
CA ILE A 40 12.13 -3.59 1.54
C ILE A 40 12.38 -4.91 0.80
N ARG A 41 11.35 -5.51 0.21
CA ARG A 41 11.50 -6.78 -0.54
C ARG A 41 12.43 -6.63 -1.74
N TYR A 42 12.51 -5.42 -2.32
CA TYR A 42 13.39 -5.12 -3.44
C TYR A 42 14.79 -4.75 -3.00
N VAL A 43 14.87 -3.70 -2.19
CA VAL A 43 16.17 -3.13 -1.87
C VAL A 43 16.86 -3.86 -0.72
N LYS A 44 16.13 -4.72 0.02
CA LYS A 44 16.61 -5.51 1.19
C LYS A 44 17.31 -4.65 2.26
N ASP A 45 16.94 -3.37 2.32
CA ASP A 45 17.46 -2.39 3.25
C ASP A 45 16.32 -1.50 3.73
N ASP A 46 16.12 -1.41 5.03
CA ASP A 46 15.01 -0.69 5.66
C ASP A 46 15.12 0.82 5.46
N GLN A 47 16.34 1.36 5.56
CA GLN A 47 16.58 2.80 5.43
C GLN A 47 16.37 3.25 3.98
N ILE A 48 16.94 2.52 3.03
CA ILE A 48 16.77 2.79 1.60
C ILE A 48 15.29 2.68 1.21
N ALA A 49 14.58 1.66 1.71
CA ALA A 49 13.16 1.51 1.46
C ALA A 49 12.35 2.70 2.00
N CYS A 50 12.70 3.19 3.19
CA CYS A 50 12.08 4.36 3.79
C CYS A 50 12.28 5.60 2.91
N ASP A 51 13.51 5.84 2.45
CA ASP A 51 13.87 7.00 1.62
C ASP A 51 13.12 6.95 0.26
N LEU A 52 13.06 5.77 -0.38
CA LEU A 52 12.32 5.60 -1.64
C LEU A 52 10.83 5.90 -1.49
N VAL A 53 10.23 5.50 -0.36
CA VAL A 53 8.81 5.78 -0.10
C VAL A 53 8.58 7.26 0.22
N GLN A 54 9.47 7.91 0.95
CA GLN A 54 9.41 9.35 1.16
C GLN A 54 9.46 10.11 -0.17
N ASP A 55 10.36 9.72 -1.05
CA ASP A 55 10.46 10.27 -2.42
C ASP A 55 9.16 10.10 -3.22
N VAL A 56 8.42 9.00 -3.04
CA VAL A 56 7.11 8.80 -3.66
C VAL A 56 6.12 9.86 -3.18
N PHE A 57 6.07 10.13 -1.87
CA PHE A 57 5.18 11.15 -1.32
C PHE A 57 5.60 12.58 -1.71
N ILE A 58 6.90 12.84 -1.85
CA ILE A 58 7.39 14.11 -2.40
C ILE A 58 6.90 14.26 -3.85
N SER A 59 6.99 13.22 -4.66
CA SER A 59 6.47 13.23 -6.05
C SER A 59 4.97 13.49 -6.10
N LEU A 60 4.20 12.99 -5.14
CA LEU A 60 2.77 13.28 -5.03
C LEU A 60 2.52 14.77 -4.69
N LEU A 61 3.31 15.33 -3.76
CA LEU A 61 3.25 16.75 -3.38
C LEU A 61 3.56 17.69 -4.56
N GLU A 62 4.56 17.32 -5.36
CA GLU A 62 5.02 18.10 -6.51
C GLU A 62 4.13 17.91 -7.74
N SER A 63 3.32 16.85 -7.76
CA SER A 63 2.45 16.56 -8.90
C SER A 63 1.49 17.70 -9.19
N THR A 64 1.37 18.03 -10.47
CA THR A 64 0.35 18.93 -11.00
C THR A 64 -0.87 18.19 -11.53
N HIS A 65 -0.83 16.85 -11.46
CA HIS A 65 -1.91 16.00 -11.93
C HIS A 65 -3.14 16.15 -11.04
N ARG A 66 -4.31 16.27 -11.68
CA ARG A 66 -5.60 16.30 -10.98
C ARG A 66 -6.17 14.88 -10.92
N PHE A 67 -6.12 14.28 -9.77
CA PHE A 67 -6.68 12.96 -9.54
C PHE A 67 -8.21 13.03 -9.51
N ILE A 68 -8.85 12.07 -10.18
CA ILE A 68 -10.31 11.97 -10.28
C ILE A 68 -10.89 10.84 -9.42
N SER A 69 -10.04 9.95 -8.90
CA SER A 69 -10.43 8.87 -7.99
C SER A 69 -9.31 8.48 -7.03
N GLY A 70 -9.69 7.84 -5.91
CA GLY A 70 -8.73 7.27 -4.96
C GLY A 70 -7.88 6.14 -5.57
N ASP A 71 -8.46 5.39 -6.50
CA ASP A 71 -7.73 4.35 -7.24
C ASP A 71 -6.64 4.94 -8.12
N GLU A 72 -6.87 6.10 -8.71
CA GLU A 72 -5.86 6.81 -9.50
C GLU A 72 -4.70 7.32 -8.62
N VAL A 73 -5.01 7.87 -7.44
CA VAL A 73 -3.99 8.25 -6.45
C VAL A 73 -3.15 7.05 -6.06
N LYS A 74 -3.79 5.95 -5.78
CA LYS A 74 -3.15 4.70 -5.42
C LYS A 74 -2.27 4.18 -6.56
N TYR A 75 -2.79 4.11 -7.79
CA TYR A 75 -2.00 3.71 -8.96
C TYR A 75 -0.76 4.60 -9.12
N PHE A 76 -0.91 5.91 -8.92
CA PHE A 76 0.21 6.86 -8.94
C PHE A 76 1.28 6.48 -7.90
N LEU A 77 0.89 6.24 -6.64
CA LEU A 77 1.83 5.92 -5.56
C LEU A 77 2.62 4.63 -5.84
N TYR A 78 1.94 3.58 -6.30
CA TYR A 78 2.59 2.30 -6.63
C TYR A 78 3.49 2.41 -7.87
N SER A 79 3.06 3.13 -8.90
CA SER A 79 3.85 3.38 -10.11
C SER A 79 5.09 4.22 -9.81
N ALA A 80 4.95 5.25 -8.97
CA ALA A 80 6.08 6.06 -8.53
C ALA A 80 7.09 5.21 -7.74
N LEU A 81 6.63 4.34 -6.83
CA LEU A 81 7.51 3.43 -6.09
C LEU A 81 8.25 2.48 -7.03
N LYS A 82 7.55 1.86 -7.99
CA LYS A 82 8.16 1.04 -9.04
C LYS A 82 9.31 1.78 -9.71
N ASN A 83 9.04 2.98 -10.19
CA ASN A 83 10.03 3.77 -10.91
C ASN A 83 11.25 4.13 -10.04
N ARG A 84 11.04 4.43 -8.75
CA ARG A 84 12.11 4.70 -7.78
C ARG A 84 12.96 3.45 -7.54
N CYS A 85 12.35 2.29 -7.31
CA CYS A 85 13.07 1.03 -7.15
C CYS A 85 13.90 0.68 -8.40
N VAL A 86 13.32 0.78 -9.61
CA VAL A 86 14.03 0.55 -10.87
C VAL A 86 15.22 1.50 -11.02
N SER A 87 15.02 2.78 -10.73
CA SER A 87 16.09 3.80 -10.82
C SER A 87 17.20 3.54 -9.80
N TYR A 88 16.87 3.10 -8.59
CA TYR A 88 17.83 2.70 -7.57
C TYR A 88 18.72 1.56 -8.07
N PHE A 89 18.13 0.49 -8.63
CA PHE A 89 18.90 -0.63 -9.17
C PHE A 89 19.75 -0.25 -10.38
N ARG A 90 19.26 0.58 -11.28
CA ARG A 90 20.08 1.08 -12.39
C ARG A 90 21.31 1.83 -11.91
N LYS A 91 21.16 2.67 -10.88
CA LYS A 91 22.30 3.38 -10.27
C LYS A 91 23.27 2.41 -9.59
N GLN A 92 22.77 1.39 -8.89
CA GLN A 92 23.59 0.33 -8.31
C GLN A 92 24.35 -0.46 -9.39
N GLN A 93 23.67 -0.89 -10.45
CA GLN A 93 24.30 -1.60 -11.57
C GLN A 93 25.42 -0.80 -12.26
N VAL A 94 25.29 0.53 -12.34
CA VAL A 94 26.35 1.40 -12.83
C VAL A 94 27.53 1.46 -11.85
N ARG A 95 27.27 1.41 -10.54
CA ARG A 95 28.28 1.33 -9.48
C ARG A 95 28.99 -0.03 -9.45
N ASP A 96 28.21 -1.11 -9.65
CA ASP A 96 28.68 -2.50 -9.56
C ASP A 96 29.16 -3.06 -10.90
N ARG A 97 29.46 -2.21 -11.86
CA ARG A 97 30.04 -2.64 -13.16
C ARG A 97 31.32 -3.49 -13.02
N TYR A 98 31.85 -3.56 -11.81
CA TYR A 98 32.96 -4.43 -11.43
C TYR A 98 32.56 -5.77 -10.78
N GLN A 99 31.26 -6.00 -10.48
CA GLN A 99 30.75 -7.26 -9.88
C GLN A 99 29.59 -7.87 -10.66
N ARG A 100 29.68 -7.89 -11.98
CA ARG A 100 28.66 -8.46 -12.83
C ARG A 100 28.84 -9.96 -12.96
N GLU A 101 27.97 -10.73 -12.29
CA GLU A 101 27.56 -12.05 -12.82
C GLU A 101 26.25 -12.63 -12.25
N LEU A 102 25.51 -11.96 -11.36
CA LEU A 102 24.45 -12.63 -10.59
C LEU A 102 23.09 -11.92 -10.47
N LEU A 103 22.75 -10.90 -11.27
CA LEU A 103 21.44 -10.26 -11.12
C LEU A 103 20.65 -10.21 -12.43
N GLY A 104 19.51 -10.90 -12.38
CA GLY A 104 18.56 -11.01 -13.47
C GLY A 104 18.14 -9.68 -14.10
N THR A 105 17.76 -9.76 -15.34
CA THR A 105 17.55 -8.65 -16.27
C THR A 105 16.33 -7.77 -15.91
N ALA A 106 16.31 -6.54 -16.43
CA ALA A 106 15.21 -5.57 -16.32
C ALA A 106 13.82 -6.13 -16.73
N SER A 107 13.80 -7.20 -17.52
CA SER A 107 12.60 -7.95 -17.93
C SER A 107 11.88 -8.64 -16.75
N GLU A 108 12.63 -9.21 -15.80
CA GLU A 108 12.04 -9.87 -14.62
C GLU A 108 11.39 -8.87 -13.66
N MET A 109 11.93 -7.66 -13.61
CA MET A 109 11.40 -6.59 -12.76
C MET A 109 10.09 -6.00 -13.30
N GLY A 110 9.93 -5.91 -14.64
CA GLY A 110 8.68 -5.51 -15.29
C GLY A 110 7.54 -6.46 -14.95
N SER A 111 7.78 -7.75 -15.14
CA SER A 111 6.80 -8.83 -14.87
C SER A 111 6.39 -8.92 -13.40
N PHE A 112 7.28 -8.57 -12.49
CA PHE A 112 6.96 -8.56 -11.06
C PHE A 112 5.99 -7.42 -10.69
N TRP A 113 6.19 -6.21 -11.22
CA TRP A 113 5.30 -5.09 -10.92
C TRP A 113 3.91 -5.26 -11.50
N GLU A 114 3.79 -5.87 -12.66
CA GLU A 114 2.51 -6.31 -13.21
C GLU A 114 1.83 -7.28 -12.21
N LYS A 115 2.58 -8.27 -11.73
CA LYS A 115 2.07 -9.21 -10.71
C LYS A 115 1.70 -8.54 -9.39
N VAL A 116 2.42 -7.52 -8.94
CA VAL A 116 2.08 -6.78 -7.70
C VAL A 116 0.79 -5.98 -7.87
N LEU A 117 0.60 -5.34 -9.01
CA LEU A 117 -0.64 -4.62 -9.33
C LEU A 117 -1.81 -5.59 -9.46
N ASP A 118 -1.62 -6.71 -10.14
CA ASP A 118 -2.62 -7.78 -10.27
C ASP A 118 -2.98 -8.40 -8.92
N VAL A 119 -1.97 -8.69 -8.10
CA VAL A 119 -2.19 -9.24 -6.74
C VAL A 119 -2.94 -8.25 -5.87
N TYR A 120 -2.66 -6.96 -5.98
CA TYR A 120 -3.41 -5.96 -5.22
C TYR A 120 -4.85 -5.83 -5.73
N ALA A 121 -5.06 -5.78 -7.03
CA ALA A 121 -6.41 -5.77 -7.62
C ALA A 121 -7.20 -7.03 -7.22
N ASN A 122 -6.57 -8.20 -7.28
CA ASN A 122 -7.15 -9.47 -6.84
C ASN A 122 -7.46 -9.47 -5.35
N LEU A 123 -6.60 -8.90 -4.50
CA LEU A 123 -6.86 -8.75 -3.07
C LEU A 123 -8.06 -7.84 -2.80
N MET A 124 -8.17 -6.71 -3.49
CA MET A 124 -9.33 -5.82 -3.33
C MET A 124 -10.62 -6.48 -3.80
N ALA A 125 -10.60 -7.17 -4.94
CA ALA A 125 -11.74 -7.94 -5.43
C ALA A 125 -12.14 -9.07 -4.46
N ALA A 126 -11.17 -9.74 -3.83
CA ALA A 126 -11.42 -10.76 -2.82
C ALA A 126 -12.01 -10.16 -1.53
N ILE A 127 -11.57 -8.99 -1.10
CA ILE A 127 -12.15 -8.29 0.07
C ILE A 127 -13.61 -7.95 -0.19
N GLU A 128 -13.99 -7.54 -1.39
CA GLU A 128 -15.38 -7.25 -1.75
C GLU A 128 -16.29 -8.49 -1.67
N GLN A 129 -15.74 -9.69 -1.79
CA GLN A 129 -16.48 -10.95 -1.66
C GLN A 129 -16.63 -11.43 -0.21
N LEU A 130 -16.02 -10.78 0.75
CA LEU A 130 -16.17 -11.12 2.16
C LEU A 130 -17.57 -10.78 2.70
N PRO A 131 -18.07 -11.49 3.72
CA PRO A 131 -19.27 -11.10 4.43
C PRO A 131 -19.22 -9.65 4.91
N PRO A 132 -20.34 -8.90 4.92
CA PRO A 132 -20.34 -7.45 5.11
C PRO A 132 -19.53 -6.95 6.31
N GLN A 133 -19.72 -7.54 7.48
CA GLN A 133 -18.99 -7.14 8.70
C GLN A 133 -17.49 -7.46 8.62
N CYS A 134 -17.14 -8.63 8.07
CA CYS A 134 -15.77 -9.04 7.87
C CYS A 134 -15.06 -8.11 6.86
N ARG A 135 -15.75 -7.75 5.76
CA ARG A 135 -15.27 -6.80 4.75
C ARG A 135 -14.94 -5.46 5.38
N LEU A 136 -15.88 -4.88 6.13
CA LEU A 136 -15.66 -3.59 6.82
C LEU A 136 -14.45 -3.64 7.74
N VAL A 137 -14.30 -4.69 8.55
CA VAL A 137 -13.14 -4.85 9.44
C VAL A 137 -11.84 -4.93 8.65
N MET A 138 -11.82 -5.68 7.53
CA MET A 138 -10.63 -5.82 6.69
C MET A 138 -10.27 -4.50 5.98
N GLN A 139 -11.27 -3.78 5.44
CA GLN A 139 -11.08 -2.46 4.84
C GLN A 139 -10.52 -1.46 5.86
N LEU A 140 -11.12 -1.37 7.05
CA LEU A 140 -10.66 -0.49 8.13
C LEU A 140 -9.25 -0.86 8.62
N THR A 141 -8.90 -2.15 8.58
CA THR A 141 -7.53 -2.59 8.90
C THR A 141 -6.53 -2.14 7.83
N LEU A 142 -6.89 -2.23 6.54
CA LEU A 142 -6.06 -1.69 5.44
C LEU A 142 -5.85 -0.18 5.53
N GLU A 143 -6.86 0.53 6.05
CA GLU A 143 -6.77 1.96 6.32
C GLU A 143 -5.90 2.28 7.55
N GLY A 144 -5.30 1.28 8.19
CA GLY A 144 -4.36 1.43 9.30
C GLY A 144 -5.00 1.67 10.66
N LEU A 145 -6.32 1.42 10.84
CA LEU A 145 -6.96 1.56 12.14
C LEU A 145 -6.52 0.46 13.10
N LYS A 146 -6.38 0.86 14.35
CA LYS A 146 -6.18 -0.07 15.46
C LYS A 146 -7.48 -0.81 15.80
N ILE A 147 -7.36 -1.96 16.42
CA ILE A 147 -8.51 -2.80 16.82
C ILE A 147 -9.51 -2.00 17.66
N SER A 148 -9.06 -1.20 18.63
CA SER A 148 -9.91 -0.36 19.47
C SER A 148 -10.67 0.73 18.66
N GLU A 149 -10.04 1.30 17.64
CA GLU A 149 -10.67 2.30 16.77
C GLU A 149 -11.73 1.67 15.87
N ILE A 150 -11.44 0.47 15.34
CA ILE A 150 -12.40 -0.32 14.56
C ILE A 150 -13.61 -0.71 15.42
N ALA A 151 -13.36 -1.22 16.63
CA ALA A 151 -14.39 -1.61 17.60
C ALA A 151 -15.33 -0.44 17.89
N SER A 152 -14.77 0.72 18.22
CA SER A 152 -15.52 1.95 18.47
C SER A 152 -16.33 2.40 17.28
N ARG A 153 -15.76 2.36 16.07
CA ARG A 153 -16.40 2.81 14.83
C ARG A 153 -17.56 1.92 14.40
N LEU A 154 -17.38 0.60 14.52
CA LEU A 154 -18.40 -0.39 14.15
C LEU A 154 -19.38 -0.70 15.31
N ARG A 155 -19.16 -0.16 16.50
CA ARG A 155 -19.92 -0.42 17.72
C ARG A 155 -19.98 -1.91 18.07
N ILE A 156 -18.85 -2.59 18.00
CA ILE A 156 -18.67 -4.00 18.36
C ILE A 156 -17.51 -4.15 19.34
N SER A 157 -17.38 -5.31 19.99
CA SER A 157 -16.26 -5.56 20.91
C SER A 157 -14.93 -5.71 20.16
N GLU A 158 -13.80 -5.43 20.83
CA GLU A 158 -12.47 -5.68 20.26
C GLU A 158 -12.26 -7.16 19.92
N ASP A 159 -12.83 -8.07 20.69
CA ASP A 159 -12.73 -9.51 20.43
C ASP A 159 -13.52 -9.89 19.16
N THR A 160 -14.67 -9.26 18.92
CA THR A 160 -15.41 -9.42 17.67
C THR A 160 -14.59 -8.90 16.48
N VAL A 161 -13.88 -7.78 16.63
CA VAL A 161 -12.96 -7.28 15.60
C VAL A 161 -11.83 -8.27 15.32
N LYS A 162 -11.20 -8.83 16.37
CA LYS A 162 -10.15 -9.84 16.22
C LYS A 162 -10.66 -11.09 15.50
N GLU A 163 -11.86 -11.53 15.83
CA GLU A 163 -12.49 -12.67 15.17
C GLU A 163 -12.79 -12.41 13.70
N HIS A 164 -13.38 -11.27 13.36
CA HIS A 164 -13.59 -10.88 11.95
C HIS A 164 -12.28 -10.74 11.20
N LYS A 165 -11.23 -10.19 11.82
CA LYS A 165 -9.89 -10.08 11.24
C LYS A 165 -9.29 -11.48 10.97
N LYS A 166 -9.38 -12.41 11.92
CA LYS A 166 -8.93 -13.80 11.78
C LYS A 166 -9.68 -14.50 10.64
N ASN A 167 -11.00 -14.43 10.64
CA ASN A 167 -11.86 -15.06 9.64
C ASN A 167 -11.63 -14.44 8.24
N GLY A 168 -11.44 -13.13 8.18
CA GLY A 168 -11.10 -12.41 6.94
C GLY A 168 -9.78 -12.89 6.36
N LYS A 169 -8.71 -12.94 7.16
CA LYS A 169 -7.41 -13.45 6.73
C LYS A 169 -7.51 -14.87 6.16
N GLN A 170 -8.23 -15.77 6.84
CA GLN A 170 -8.38 -17.15 6.41
C GLN A 170 -9.14 -17.27 5.08
N LYS A 171 -10.20 -16.47 4.89
CA LYS A 171 -10.97 -16.47 3.64
C LYS A 171 -10.15 -15.87 2.51
N LEU A 172 -9.50 -14.73 2.73
CA LEU A 172 -8.64 -14.10 1.73
C LEU A 172 -7.48 -15.00 1.30
N ALA A 173 -6.85 -15.71 2.26
CA ALA A 173 -5.79 -16.66 1.96
C ALA A 173 -6.20 -17.81 1.03
N ARG A 174 -7.50 -18.12 0.95
CA ARG A 174 -8.05 -19.13 0.02
C ARG A 174 -8.42 -18.55 -1.34
N MET A 175 -8.59 -17.24 -1.44
CA MET A 175 -9.06 -16.54 -2.64
C MET A 175 -7.92 -15.95 -3.48
N VAL A 176 -6.76 -15.73 -2.87
CA VAL A 176 -5.60 -15.12 -3.54
C VAL A 176 -4.55 -16.18 -3.87
N GLU A 177 -3.88 -16.00 -5.00
CA GLU A 177 -2.81 -16.92 -5.45
C GLU A 177 -1.61 -17.00 -4.49
N ASN A 178 -1.34 -15.91 -3.74
CA ASN A 178 -0.24 -15.86 -2.79
C ASN A 178 -0.73 -15.54 -1.37
N PRO A 179 -1.09 -16.57 -0.57
CA PRO A 179 -1.59 -16.42 0.78
C PRO A 179 -0.63 -15.70 1.73
N PHE A 180 0.67 -15.78 1.48
CA PHE A 180 1.70 -15.14 2.31
C PHE A 180 1.55 -13.61 2.35
N LEU A 181 1.05 -13.00 1.27
CA LEU A 181 0.78 -11.57 1.23
C LEU A 181 -0.29 -11.12 2.22
N ILE A 182 -1.27 -11.98 2.52
CA ILE A 182 -2.32 -11.69 3.50
C ILE A 182 -1.72 -11.49 4.89
N PHE A 183 -0.76 -12.32 5.27
CA PHE A 183 -0.09 -12.21 6.57
C PHE A 183 0.87 -11.00 6.65
N LEU A 184 1.37 -10.54 5.50
CA LEU A 184 2.22 -9.36 5.43
C LEU A 184 1.41 -8.06 5.49
N ILE A 185 0.26 -8.02 4.82
CA ILE A 185 -0.61 -6.85 4.72
C ILE A 185 -1.48 -6.68 5.97
N PHE A 186 -1.88 -7.80 6.60
CA PHE A 186 -2.70 -7.81 7.81
C PHE A 186 -1.94 -8.48 8.96
N PRO A 187 -1.03 -7.80 9.61
CA PRO A 187 -0.28 -8.32 10.74
C PRO A 187 -1.18 -8.67 11.96
#